data_1e3b223cdf4f8c3c48d9325a5143ec36
#
_entry.id   1e3b223cdf4f8c3c48d9325a5143ec36
#
_cell.length_a   1.000
_cell.length_b   1.000
_cell.length_c   1.000
_cell.angle_alpha   90.00
_cell.angle_beta   90.00
_cell.angle_gamma   90.00
#
_symmetry.space_group_name_H-M   'P 1'
#
loop_
_entity.id
_entity.type
_entity.pdbx_description
1 polymer ?
#
loop_
_entity_poly.entity_id
_entity_poly.type
_entity_poly.pdbx_seq_one_letter_code
_entity_poly.pdbx_strand_id
1 'polypeptide(L)'
;MTYKPISWININSKKQIEIHEWPYKKIVHAVAGISNPGNFFSSLRSLGFEVVEHIFPDHYNFSKNDFENLLDLPVIMTEKDAIKCEVLDDHFWYLKIEAQISEGMEQK
;
A
#
# COMPACT_ATOMS: atom_id res chain seq x y z
N MET A 1 9.94 -13.37 11.94
CA MET A 1 9.18 -12.12 11.94
C MET A 1 8.26 -12.06 10.74
N THR A 2 7.03 -11.73 10.94
CA THR A 2 6.07 -11.59 9.86
C THR A 2 5.43 -10.22 9.92
N TYR A 3 4.80 -9.82 8.84
CA TYR A 3 4.09 -8.55 8.78
C TYR A 3 2.60 -8.82 8.68
N LYS A 4 1.84 -8.09 9.45
CA LYS A 4 0.40 -8.23 9.48
C LYS A 4 -0.26 -6.97 8.96
N PRO A 5 -1.16 -7.06 7.97
CA PRO A 5 -1.92 -5.90 7.54
C PRO A 5 -2.82 -5.42 8.66
N ILE A 6 -2.82 -4.14 8.92
CA ILE A 6 -3.58 -3.53 10.01
C ILE A 6 -4.80 -2.77 9.47
N SER A 7 -4.57 -1.89 8.51
CA SER A 7 -5.65 -1.03 8.04
C SER A 7 -5.24 -0.37 6.73
N TRP A 8 -6.23 0.28 6.10
CA TRP A 8 -6.00 1.12 4.94
C TRP A 8 -6.04 2.56 5.39
N ILE A 9 -5.10 3.37 4.93
CA ILE A 9 -5.08 4.78 5.26
C ILE A 9 -5.14 5.57 3.99
N ASN A 10 -6.12 6.47 3.89
CA ASN A 10 -6.25 7.35 2.74
C ASN A 10 -5.16 8.40 2.81
N ILE A 11 -4.38 8.54 1.75
CA ILE A 11 -3.22 9.43 1.77
C ILE A 11 -3.67 10.88 1.86
N ASN A 12 -4.75 11.21 1.18
CA ASN A 12 -5.22 12.59 1.13
C ASN A 12 -5.97 13.00 2.40
N SER A 13 -6.97 12.23 2.81
CA SER A 13 -7.82 12.59 3.94
C SER A 13 -7.29 12.11 5.27
N LYS A 14 -6.33 11.20 5.27
CA LYS A 14 -5.78 10.55 6.46
C LYS A 14 -6.79 9.65 7.16
N LYS A 15 -7.90 9.35 6.52
CA LYS A 15 -8.92 8.48 7.09
C LYS A 15 -8.40 7.05 7.14
N GLN A 16 -8.64 6.39 8.25
CA GLN A 16 -8.24 5.01 8.44
C GLN A 16 -9.46 4.11 8.47
N ILE A 17 -9.41 3.00 7.74
CA ILE A 17 -10.48 2.01 7.75
C ILE A 17 -9.87 0.64 7.97
N GLU A 18 -10.71 -0.30 8.44
CA GLU A 18 -10.26 -1.66 8.67
C GLU A 18 -10.01 -2.38 7.35
N ILE A 19 -9.21 -3.42 7.42
CA ILE A 19 -8.87 -4.19 6.21
C ILE A 19 -10.13 -4.67 5.49
N HIS A 20 -11.11 -5.16 6.23
CA HIS A 20 -12.33 -5.71 5.63
C HIS A 20 -13.32 -4.64 5.20
N GLU A 21 -13.05 -3.38 5.51
CA GLU A 21 -13.96 -2.29 5.18
C GLU A 21 -13.67 -1.61 3.85
N TRP A 22 -12.79 -2.19 3.04
CA TRP A 22 -12.43 -1.62 1.74
C TRP A 22 -13.70 -1.35 0.92
N PRO A 23 -13.95 -0.08 0.55
CA PRO A 23 -15.25 0.31 -0.01
C PRO A 23 -15.36 0.12 -1.53
N TYR A 24 -14.30 -0.30 -2.18
CA TYR A 24 -14.26 -0.40 -3.64
C TYR A 24 -14.14 -1.85 -4.07
N LYS A 25 -14.19 -2.08 -5.39
CA LYS A 25 -13.90 -3.40 -5.94
C LYS A 25 -12.48 -3.77 -5.61
N LYS A 26 -12.20 -5.05 -5.59
CA LYS A 26 -10.87 -5.51 -5.21
C LYS A 26 -9.96 -5.67 -6.41
N ILE A 27 -9.95 -4.67 -7.29
CA ILE A 27 -8.97 -4.57 -8.35
C ILE A 27 -8.34 -3.18 -8.21
N VAL A 28 -7.02 -3.14 -8.10
CA VAL A 28 -6.30 -1.91 -7.76
C VAL A 28 -5.00 -1.80 -8.52
N HIS A 29 -4.52 -0.58 -8.66
CA HIS A 29 -3.14 -0.34 -9.03
C HIS A 29 -2.32 -0.39 -7.75
N ALA A 30 -1.23 -1.14 -7.77
CA ALA A 30 -0.33 -1.20 -6.62
C ALA A 30 1.00 -0.61 -7.02
N VAL A 31 1.45 0.41 -6.29
CA VAL A 31 2.66 1.15 -6.60
C VAL A 31 3.70 0.89 -5.52
N ALA A 32 4.89 0.50 -5.92
CA ALA A 32 5.96 0.22 -4.97
C ALA A 32 7.31 0.68 -5.52
N GLY A 33 7.97 1.54 -4.76
CA GLY A 33 9.34 1.97 -5.04
C GLY A 33 10.26 1.56 -3.90
N ILE A 34 10.26 0.28 -3.60
CA ILE A 34 11.06 -0.30 -2.52
C ILE A 34 11.90 -1.44 -3.08
N SER A 35 12.84 -1.92 -2.29
CA SER A 35 13.80 -2.91 -2.78
C SER A 35 13.20 -4.30 -2.99
N ASN A 36 12.06 -4.59 -2.39
CA ASN A 36 11.46 -5.91 -2.50
C ASN A 36 9.95 -5.81 -2.70
N PRO A 37 9.51 -5.31 -3.86
CA PRO A 37 8.09 -5.04 -4.08
C PRO A 37 7.22 -6.30 -4.16
N GLY A 38 7.82 -7.44 -4.49
CA GLY A 38 7.03 -8.67 -4.60
C GLY A 38 6.29 -9.03 -3.33
N ASN A 39 6.88 -8.77 -2.17
CA ASN A 39 6.23 -9.06 -0.91
C ASN A 39 4.99 -8.20 -0.71
N PHE A 40 5.05 -6.95 -1.12
CA PHE A 40 3.91 -6.05 -1.02
C PHE A 40 2.77 -6.53 -1.93
N PHE A 41 3.09 -6.86 -3.18
CA PHE A 41 2.06 -7.33 -4.10
C PHE A 41 1.46 -8.66 -3.63
N SER A 42 2.27 -9.56 -3.10
CA SER A 42 1.78 -10.81 -2.55
C SER A 42 0.83 -10.58 -1.39
N SER A 43 1.14 -9.62 -0.53
CA SER A 43 0.27 -9.29 0.59
C SER A 43 -1.10 -8.84 0.12
N LEU A 44 -1.13 -7.99 -0.92
CA LEU A 44 -2.40 -7.53 -1.45
C LEU A 44 -3.19 -8.67 -2.06
N ARG A 45 -2.51 -9.56 -2.79
CA ARG A 45 -3.19 -10.70 -3.40
C ARG A 45 -3.75 -11.65 -2.35
N SER A 46 -3.05 -11.81 -1.25
CA SER A 46 -3.55 -12.68 -0.18
C SER A 46 -4.76 -12.09 0.52
N LEU A 47 -4.99 -10.79 0.39
CA LEU A 47 -6.18 -10.13 0.91
C LEU A 47 -7.33 -10.18 -0.11
N GLY A 48 -7.12 -10.84 -1.24
CA GLY A 48 -8.18 -11.01 -2.23
C GLY A 48 -8.17 -10.00 -3.35
N PHE A 49 -7.11 -9.21 -3.47
CA PHE A 49 -7.05 -8.17 -4.51
C PHE A 49 -6.50 -8.70 -5.80
N GLU A 50 -7.02 -8.18 -6.90
CA GLU A 50 -6.41 -8.32 -8.21
C GLU A 50 -5.52 -7.10 -8.37
N VAL A 51 -4.25 -7.31 -8.65
CA VAL A 51 -3.25 -6.26 -8.55
C VAL A 51 -2.64 -5.94 -9.91
N VAL A 52 -2.68 -4.67 -10.29
CA VAL A 52 -1.94 -4.18 -11.45
C VAL A 52 -0.65 -3.59 -10.90
N GLU A 53 0.47 -4.26 -11.13
CA GLU A 53 1.74 -3.91 -10.51
C GLU A 53 2.43 -2.75 -11.21
N HIS A 54 2.93 -1.80 -10.41
CA HIS A 54 3.73 -0.69 -10.90
C HIS A 54 4.98 -0.61 -10.04
N ILE A 55 6.11 -1.00 -10.60
CA ILE A 55 7.35 -1.08 -9.86
C ILE A 55 8.23 0.11 -10.23
N PHE A 56 8.68 0.84 -9.22
CA PHE A 56 9.57 1.97 -9.37
C PHE A 56 10.89 1.68 -8.67
N PRO A 57 11.96 2.37 -9.04
CA PRO A 57 13.24 2.17 -8.35
C PRO A 57 13.13 2.50 -6.86
N ASP A 58 13.93 1.82 -6.05
CA ASP A 58 14.00 2.12 -4.62
C ASP A 58 14.42 3.59 -4.47
N HIS A 59 13.81 4.27 -3.50
CA HIS A 59 14.04 5.71 -3.25
C HIS A 59 13.62 6.61 -4.41
N TYR A 60 12.68 6.16 -5.22
CA TYR A 60 12.18 6.95 -6.33
C TYR A 60 11.43 8.18 -5.82
N ASN A 61 11.62 9.32 -6.50
CA ASN A 61 10.89 10.54 -6.17
C ASN A 61 9.66 10.64 -7.05
N PHE A 62 8.51 10.38 -6.47
CA PHE A 62 7.25 10.37 -7.21
C PHE A 62 6.81 11.79 -7.56
N SER A 63 6.17 11.92 -8.72
CA SER A 63 5.58 13.18 -9.15
C SER A 63 4.14 12.89 -9.58
N LYS A 64 3.37 13.95 -9.78
CA LYS A 64 1.99 13.81 -10.22
C LYS A 64 1.89 13.03 -11.53
N ASN A 65 2.85 13.24 -12.42
CA ASN A 65 2.80 12.59 -13.73
C ASN A 65 2.88 11.07 -13.62
N ASP A 66 3.50 10.57 -12.57
CA ASP A 66 3.60 9.12 -12.38
C ASP A 66 2.25 8.47 -12.14
N PHE A 67 1.26 9.25 -11.74
CA PHE A 67 -0.04 8.72 -11.36
C PHE A 67 -1.15 9.08 -12.35
N GLU A 68 -0.84 9.84 -13.40
CA GLU A 68 -1.88 10.30 -14.32
C GLU A 68 -2.66 9.19 -14.98
N ASN A 69 -2.01 8.08 -15.26
CA ASN A 69 -2.67 6.96 -15.92
C ASN A 69 -3.27 5.96 -14.94
N LEU A 70 -3.28 6.28 -13.66
CA LEU A 70 -3.75 5.36 -12.62
C LEU A 70 -5.06 5.82 -12.01
N LEU A 71 -5.78 6.71 -12.66
CA LEU A 71 -6.99 7.30 -12.07
C LEU A 71 -8.25 6.47 -12.28
N ASP A 72 -8.15 5.40 -13.02
CA ASP A 72 -9.30 4.55 -13.32
C ASP A 72 -9.63 3.57 -12.20
N LEU A 73 -8.69 3.29 -11.32
CA LEU A 73 -8.87 2.35 -10.22
C LEU A 73 -8.24 2.94 -8.96
N PRO A 74 -8.65 2.47 -7.79
CA PRO A 74 -7.96 2.88 -6.58
C PRO A 74 -6.48 2.51 -6.63
N VAL A 75 -5.65 3.33 -6.01
CA VAL A 75 -4.21 3.10 -5.98
C VAL A 75 -3.80 2.79 -4.56
N ILE A 76 -3.08 1.69 -4.38
CA ILE A 76 -2.55 1.31 -3.07
C ILE A 76 -1.03 1.31 -3.18
N MET A 77 -0.36 1.96 -2.24
CA MET A 77 1.09 1.98 -2.22
C MET A 77 1.60 1.57 -0.86
N THR A 78 2.90 1.38 -0.75
CA THR A 78 3.49 1.08 0.55
C THR A 78 3.49 2.34 1.40
N GLU A 79 3.50 2.17 2.71
CA GLU A 79 3.55 3.30 3.62
C GLU A 79 4.80 4.14 3.37
N LYS A 80 5.91 3.47 3.12
CA LYS A 80 7.18 4.14 2.89
C LYS A 80 7.12 5.05 1.66
N ASP A 81 6.43 4.60 0.62
CA ASP A 81 6.27 5.42 -0.58
C ASP A 81 5.24 6.51 -0.37
N ALA A 82 4.20 6.22 0.38
CA ALA A 82 3.12 7.16 0.60
C ALA A 82 3.58 8.45 1.26
N ILE A 83 4.52 8.36 2.18
CA ILE A 83 5.00 9.55 2.87
C ILE A 83 5.79 10.49 1.98
N LYS A 84 6.20 10.00 0.82
CA LYS A 84 6.94 10.82 -0.14
C LYS A 84 6.02 11.42 -1.21
N CYS A 85 4.73 11.13 -1.16
CA CYS A 85 3.80 11.56 -2.19
C CYS A 85 2.90 12.66 -1.70
N GLU A 86 2.66 13.62 -2.57
CA GLU A 86 1.62 14.61 -2.35
C GLU A 86 0.52 14.28 -3.34
N VAL A 87 -0.55 13.69 -2.87
CA VAL A 87 -1.65 13.32 -3.72
C VAL A 87 -2.86 14.16 -3.41
N LEU A 88 -3.67 14.35 -4.41
CA LEU A 88 -4.78 15.28 -4.33
C LEU A 88 -6.14 14.61 -4.37
N ASP A 89 -6.18 13.32 -4.60
CA ASP A 89 -7.42 12.58 -4.74
C ASP A 89 -7.63 11.59 -3.63
N ASP A 90 -8.89 11.27 -3.37
CA ASP A 90 -9.25 10.34 -2.31
C ASP A 90 -9.13 8.88 -2.71
N HIS A 91 -8.70 8.57 -3.92
CA HIS A 91 -8.55 7.17 -4.30
C HIS A 91 -7.14 6.63 -4.08
N PHE A 92 -6.26 7.40 -3.45
CA PHE A 92 -4.91 6.96 -3.12
C PHE A 92 -4.85 6.53 -1.66
N TRP A 93 -4.37 5.30 -1.46
CA TRP A 93 -4.34 4.67 -0.13
C TRP A 93 -2.99 4.04 0.10
N TYR A 94 -2.65 3.79 1.35
CA TYR A 94 -1.54 2.91 1.63
C TYR A 94 -1.97 1.83 2.62
N LEU A 95 -1.27 0.72 2.57
CA LEU A 95 -1.52 -0.39 3.47
C LEU A 95 -0.64 -0.20 4.70
N LYS A 96 -1.27 -0.07 5.84
CA LYS A 96 -0.52 -0.01 7.10
C LYS A 96 -0.28 -1.43 7.57
N ILE A 97 0.98 -1.75 7.83
CA ILE A 97 1.35 -3.08 8.30
C ILE A 97 2.08 -2.96 9.61
N GLU A 98 2.10 -4.06 10.35
CA GLU A 98 2.79 -4.11 11.62
C GLU A 98 3.65 -5.36 11.64
N ALA A 99 4.89 -5.24 12.06
CA ALA A 99 5.77 -6.38 12.18
C ALA A 99 5.36 -7.20 13.40
N GLN A 100 5.17 -8.50 13.20
CA GLN A 100 4.86 -9.40 14.29
C GLN A 100 6.12 -10.17 14.64
N ILE A 101 6.45 -10.19 15.92
CA ILE A 101 7.61 -10.88 16.43
C ILE A 101 7.13 -12.18 17.03
N SER A 102 7.83 -13.26 16.75
CA SER A 102 7.44 -14.54 17.32
C SER A 102 7.54 -14.48 18.83
N GLU A 103 6.72 -15.33 19.49
CA GLU A 103 6.64 -15.28 20.92
C GLU A 103 7.94 -15.37 21.64
N GLY A 104 8.81 -16.23 21.21
CA GLY A 104 10.07 -16.40 21.89
C GLY A 104 10.91 -15.15 21.88
N MET A 105 10.73 -14.31 20.90
CA MET A 105 11.50 -13.10 20.81
C MET A 105 10.95 -12.00 21.66
N GLU A 106 9.69 -12.07 21.98
CA GLU A 106 9.09 -11.05 22.79
C GLU A 106 9.47 -11.15 24.23
N GLN A 107 9.95 -12.29 24.58
CA GLN A 107 10.17 -12.53 25.96
C GLN A 107 11.36 -11.92 26.47
N LYS A 108 12.00 -11.26 25.95
CA LYS A 108 13.19 -10.81 26.50
C LYS A 108 13.26 -9.80 27.39
#